data_6ff23af52becae597e46cdb828880d5d
#
_entry.id   6ff23af52becae597e46cdb828880d5d
#
_cell.length_a   1.000
_cell.length_b   1.000
_cell.length_c   1.000
_cell.angle_alpha   90.00
_cell.angle_beta   90.00
_cell.angle_gamma   90.00
#
_symmetry.space_group_name_H-M   'P 1'
#
loop_
_entity.id
_entity.type
_entity.pdbx_description
1 polymer ?
#
loop_
_entity_poly.entity_id
_entity_poly.type
_entity_poly.pdbx_seq_one_letter_code
_entity_poly.pdbx_strand_id
1 'polypeptide(L)'
;GLLASSFTETHYLKDGTDVVLARNYTGHCYYHGHVRGYPDSLVSLSTCSGLRGIIVFENKSYILEPLEGATSEHKIYRAENLKIAPGSCGHQLDISAMRADDNDTSHHSQAGRYKRETLKTTKYVELVIVADNREFQRQGKDVDKIKQRLIEIANYVDKFYRPLNIRVALVGVEVWNDMDKCSISQDPFTSLHEFLDWRKLKLLPRKPHDNAQLISGVYFQGTTIGMAPIMSMCTAEQSGGVVMDHSENPLGAAVTLAHELGHNFGMNHDTLERGCNCKASTDKGGCIMNPSTGYPFPMVFSSCSRKDLENSLEKGVGMCLFNLPEVKESFGGQKCGNGYVEDGEECDCGEPDECTNRCCNATTCALKPGAVCAHGLCCEDCQLKPAGISCRESSNSCDLPEFCTGAGPHCPANVYLHDGHACHGVDGYCYNGICQTHEQQCITLWGQGAKPAPGICFERVNSAGDPYGNCGKDSKSSFAKCEPRDAKCGKIQCQGGANRPVIGTNAVSIETNIPLQEGGKILCRGTHVYLGDDMPDPGLVLSGTKCEDGKV
;
A
#
# COMPACT_ATOMS: atom_id res chain seq x y z
N GLY A 1 -1.28 -20.14 0.35
CA GLY A 1 -2.36 -19.88 -0.60
C GLY A 1 -2.54 -18.43 -0.93
N LEU A 2 -3.00 -18.14 -2.14
CA LEU A 2 -3.36 -16.80 -2.58
C LEU A 2 -4.69 -16.35 -1.96
N LEU A 3 -5.64 -17.28 -1.84
CA LEU A 3 -6.98 -17.00 -1.33
C LEU A 3 -7.04 -17.21 0.19
N ALA A 4 -7.57 -16.22 0.91
CA ALA A 4 -7.81 -16.33 2.34
C ALA A 4 -9.01 -17.25 2.62
N SER A 5 -9.12 -17.78 3.85
CA SER A 5 -10.25 -18.59 4.26
C SER A 5 -11.58 -17.84 4.24
N SER A 6 -11.50 -16.55 4.49
CA SER A 6 -12.62 -15.60 4.42
C SER A 6 -12.92 -15.14 3.00
N PHE A 7 -12.30 -15.73 1.96
CA PHE A 7 -12.47 -15.28 0.58
C PHE A 7 -13.94 -15.37 0.13
N THR A 8 -14.40 -14.29 -0.48
CA THR A 8 -15.75 -14.19 -1.02
C THR A 8 -15.74 -13.64 -2.44
N GLU A 9 -16.66 -14.11 -3.24
CA GLU A 9 -16.96 -13.57 -4.56
C GLU A 9 -18.29 -12.84 -4.52
N THR A 10 -18.30 -11.57 -4.90
CA THR A 10 -19.51 -10.75 -4.90
C THR A 10 -19.87 -10.31 -6.31
N HIS A 11 -21.13 -10.42 -6.67
CA HIS A 11 -21.73 -9.85 -7.87
C HIS A 11 -23.17 -9.44 -7.58
N TYR A 12 -23.88 -8.89 -8.55
CA TYR A 12 -25.19 -8.27 -8.33
C TYR A 12 -26.27 -8.88 -9.23
N LEU A 13 -27.47 -9.03 -8.69
CA LEU A 13 -28.67 -9.35 -9.44
C LEU A 13 -29.21 -8.11 -10.16
N LYS A 14 -30.15 -8.30 -11.09
CA LYS A 14 -30.75 -7.21 -11.88
C LYS A 14 -31.51 -6.18 -11.03
N ASP A 15 -31.92 -6.56 -9.84
CA ASP A 15 -32.58 -5.69 -8.86
C ASP A 15 -31.61 -4.92 -7.96
N GLY A 16 -30.29 -5.08 -8.18
CA GLY A 16 -29.24 -4.44 -7.40
C GLY A 16 -28.88 -5.16 -6.09
N THR A 17 -29.49 -6.32 -5.82
CA THR A 17 -29.17 -7.14 -4.64
C THR A 17 -27.82 -7.80 -4.84
N ASP A 18 -26.95 -7.71 -3.84
CA ASP A 18 -25.64 -8.38 -3.86
C ASP A 18 -25.78 -9.88 -3.60
N VAL A 19 -25.03 -10.65 -4.36
CA VAL A 19 -24.86 -12.10 -4.18
C VAL A 19 -23.43 -12.35 -3.71
N VAL A 20 -23.29 -12.77 -2.47
CA VAL A 20 -22.00 -13.08 -1.86
C VAL A 20 -21.85 -14.60 -1.82
N LEU A 21 -20.88 -15.11 -2.54
CA LEU A 21 -20.57 -16.55 -2.59
C LEU A 21 -19.28 -16.79 -1.81
N ALA A 22 -19.37 -17.52 -0.71
CA ALA A 22 -18.21 -18.16 -0.09
C ALA A 22 -17.98 -19.49 -0.83
N ARG A 23 -17.11 -19.52 -1.83
CA ARG A 23 -16.79 -20.76 -2.53
C ARG A 23 -15.70 -21.50 -1.77
N ASN A 24 -16.01 -22.74 -1.41
CA ASN A 24 -14.99 -23.73 -1.05
C ASN A 24 -14.31 -24.20 -2.34
N TYR A 25 -13.18 -23.59 -2.68
CA TYR A 25 -12.35 -24.08 -3.77
C TYR A 25 -11.60 -25.34 -3.28
N THR A 26 -12.13 -26.51 -3.52
CA THR A 26 -11.48 -27.80 -3.21
C THR A 26 -10.30 -28.14 -4.13
N GLY A 27 -10.00 -27.31 -5.11
CA GLY A 27 -8.85 -27.44 -6.01
C GLY A 27 -8.32 -26.06 -6.40
N HIS A 28 -7.10 -25.72 -5.98
CA HIS A 28 -6.46 -24.52 -6.49
C HIS A 28 -5.85 -24.75 -7.86
N CYS A 29 -5.83 -23.70 -8.65
CA CYS A 29 -5.25 -23.70 -9.97
C CYS A 29 -4.18 -22.62 -10.15
N TYR A 30 -3.66 -22.08 -9.04
CA TYR A 30 -2.64 -21.02 -9.03
C TYR A 30 -1.35 -21.54 -8.38
N TYR A 31 -0.25 -21.45 -9.12
CA TYR A 31 1.03 -22.05 -8.74
C TYR A 31 2.15 -21.04 -8.85
N HIS A 32 3.07 -21.09 -7.91
CA HIS A 32 4.37 -20.45 -7.98
C HIS A 32 5.47 -21.51 -7.98
N GLY A 33 6.56 -21.24 -8.65
CA GLY A 33 7.67 -22.21 -8.73
C GLY A 33 8.91 -21.62 -9.36
N HIS A 34 9.85 -22.51 -9.63
CA HIS A 34 11.13 -22.20 -10.28
C HIS A 34 11.37 -23.09 -11.49
N VAL A 35 12.19 -22.63 -12.41
CA VAL A 35 12.71 -23.46 -13.50
C VAL A 35 13.81 -24.34 -12.93
N ARG A 36 13.73 -25.65 -13.13
CA ARG A 36 14.70 -26.62 -12.64
C ARG A 36 16.11 -26.26 -13.13
N GLY A 37 17.06 -26.15 -12.21
CA GLY A 37 18.43 -25.72 -12.50
C GLY A 37 18.66 -24.21 -12.50
N TYR A 38 17.61 -23.40 -12.26
CA TYR A 38 17.69 -21.94 -12.22
C TYR A 38 17.03 -21.42 -10.94
N PRO A 39 17.73 -21.41 -9.80
CA PRO A 39 17.15 -21.04 -8.50
C PRO A 39 16.64 -19.58 -8.47
N ASP A 40 17.25 -18.68 -9.23
CA ASP A 40 16.83 -17.28 -9.34
C ASP A 40 15.69 -17.06 -10.35
N SER A 41 15.08 -18.14 -10.88
CA SER A 41 13.98 -18.05 -11.81
C SER A 41 12.66 -17.78 -11.08
N LEU A 42 11.70 -17.19 -11.80
CA LEU A 42 10.37 -16.89 -11.29
C LEU A 42 9.35 -17.55 -12.19
N VAL A 43 8.46 -18.34 -11.61
CA VAL A 43 7.34 -18.96 -12.30
C VAL A 43 6.05 -18.64 -11.54
N SER A 44 5.04 -18.11 -12.25
CA SER A 44 3.70 -17.91 -11.72
C SER A 44 2.70 -18.41 -12.76
N LEU A 45 1.95 -19.44 -12.44
CA LEU A 45 1.06 -20.12 -13.38
C LEU A 45 -0.35 -20.25 -12.81
N SER A 46 -1.33 -20.24 -13.72
CA SER A 46 -2.71 -20.65 -13.49
C SER A 46 -3.04 -21.84 -14.40
N THR A 47 -3.78 -22.80 -13.89
CA THR A 47 -4.27 -23.95 -14.63
C THR A 47 -5.80 -23.99 -14.70
N CYS A 48 -6.48 -22.91 -14.28
CA CYS A 48 -7.92 -22.83 -14.13
C CYS A 48 -8.68 -22.98 -15.46
N SER A 49 -8.15 -22.37 -16.51
CA SER A 49 -8.73 -22.38 -17.87
C SER A 49 -7.64 -22.61 -18.93
N GLY A 50 -6.93 -23.73 -18.78
CA GLY A 50 -5.70 -23.99 -19.51
C GLY A 50 -4.48 -23.42 -18.76
N LEU A 51 -3.28 -23.79 -19.21
CA LEU A 51 -2.05 -23.36 -18.57
C LEU A 51 -1.70 -21.94 -19.01
N ARG A 52 -1.74 -21.00 -18.07
CA ARG A 52 -1.46 -19.59 -18.32
C ARG A 52 -0.51 -19.04 -17.26
N GLY A 53 0.42 -18.17 -17.65
CA GLY A 53 1.25 -17.48 -16.68
C GLY A 53 2.55 -16.95 -17.25
N ILE A 54 3.49 -16.71 -16.34
CA ILE A 54 4.77 -16.12 -16.64
C ILE A 54 5.91 -17.00 -16.13
N ILE A 55 6.96 -17.07 -16.93
CA ILE A 55 8.21 -17.76 -16.61
C ILE A 55 9.36 -16.79 -16.86
N VAL A 56 10.14 -16.48 -15.80
CA VAL A 56 11.32 -15.61 -15.89
C VAL A 56 12.55 -16.41 -15.49
N PHE A 57 13.52 -16.52 -16.40
CA PHE A 57 14.84 -17.11 -16.12
C PHE A 57 15.88 -16.55 -17.08
N GLU A 58 17.15 -16.56 -16.68
CA GLU A 58 18.27 -15.98 -17.46
C GLU A 58 17.98 -14.55 -17.94
N ASN A 59 17.34 -13.73 -17.10
CA ASN A 59 16.93 -12.37 -17.44
C ASN A 59 15.99 -12.26 -18.65
N LYS A 60 15.26 -13.32 -18.99
CA LYS A 60 14.25 -13.34 -20.06
C LYS A 60 12.90 -13.69 -19.47
N SER A 61 11.88 -13.00 -19.94
CA SER A 61 10.49 -13.20 -19.51
C SER A 61 9.68 -13.84 -20.63
N TYR A 62 9.01 -14.92 -20.32
CA TYR A 62 8.15 -15.66 -21.23
C TYR A 62 6.71 -15.65 -20.73
N ILE A 63 5.77 -15.45 -21.62
CA ILE A 63 4.34 -15.55 -21.38
C ILE A 63 3.87 -16.87 -21.96
N LEU A 64 3.09 -17.62 -21.16
CA LEU A 64 2.46 -18.88 -21.55
C LEU A 64 0.94 -18.69 -21.52
N GLU A 65 0.25 -19.03 -22.61
CA GLU A 65 -1.20 -18.88 -22.75
C GLU A 65 -1.78 -20.06 -23.54
N PRO A 66 -3.02 -20.49 -23.20
CA PRO A 66 -3.70 -21.48 -24.03
C PRO A 66 -4.00 -20.91 -25.42
N LEU A 67 -3.97 -21.77 -26.41
CA LEU A 67 -4.38 -21.40 -27.78
C LEU A 67 -5.91 -21.42 -27.86
N GLU A 68 -6.51 -20.34 -28.35
CA GLU A 68 -7.96 -20.27 -28.53
C GLU A 68 -8.48 -21.40 -29.43
N GLY A 69 -9.47 -22.15 -28.96
CA GLY A 69 -10.09 -23.24 -29.69
C GLY A 69 -9.36 -24.59 -29.64
N ALA A 70 -8.20 -24.67 -28.98
CA ALA A 70 -7.44 -25.92 -28.80
C ALA A 70 -7.51 -26.40 -27.36
N THR A 71 -7.79 -27.67 -27.15
CA THR A 71 -8.01 -28.24 -25.81
C THR A 71 -6.73 -28.54 -25.02
N SER A 72 -5.55 -28.55 -25.67
CA SER A 72 -4.29 -28.94 -25.02
C SER A 72 -3.07 -28.18 -25.56
N GLU A 73 -3.25 -27.26 -26.48
CA GLU A 73 -2.16 -26.53 -27.10
C GLU A 73 -1.98 -25.16 -26.44
N HIS A 74 -0.75 -24.77 -26.23
CA HIS A 74 -0.38 -23.51 -25.60
C HIS A 74 0.66 -22.78 -26.44
N LYS A 75 0.58 -21.46 -26.49
CA LYS A 75 1.63 -20.61 -27.06
C LYS A 75 2.54 -20.10 -25.94
N ILE A 76 3.84 -20.16 -26.20
CA ILE A 76 4.85 -19.50 -25.37
C ILE A 76 5.56 -18.47 -26.23
N TYR A 77 5.71 -17.28 -25.71
CA TYR A 77 6.41 -16.19 -26.40
C TYR A 77 7.10 -15.27 -25.40
N ARG A 78 8.08 -14.52 -25.88
CA ARG A 78 8.77 -13.53 -25.06
C ARG A 78 7.81 -12.40 -24.69
N ALA A 79 7.89 -11.90 -23.45
CA ALA A 79 7.09 -10.78 -22.98
C ALA A 79 7.28 -9.51 -23.84
N GLU A 80 8.46 -9.34 -24.43
CA GLU A 80 8.79 -8.26 -25.41
C GLU A 80 7.91 -8.28 -26.67
N ASN A 81 7.26 -9.37 -26.97
CA ASN A 81 6.36 -9.49 -28.11
C ASN A 81 4.90 -9.11 -27.78
N LEU A 82 4.62 -8.78 -26.52
CA LEU A 82 3.29 -8.33 -26.11
C LEU A 82 3.09 -6.88 -26.58
N LYS A 83 2.14 -6.64 -27.46
CA LYS A 83 1.82 -5.28 -27.93
C LYS A 83 1.06 -4.52 -26.84
N ILE A 84 1.62 -3.42 -26.37
CA ILE A 84 1.06 -2.60 -25.28
C ILE A 84 1.20 -1.13 -25.64
N ALA A 85 0.17 -0.34 -25.31
CA ALA A 85 0.26 1.11 -25.33
C ALA A 85 1.09 1.59 -24.11
N PRO A 86 2.04 2.53 -24.28
CA PRO A 86 2.76 3.10 -23.17
C PRO A 86 1.80 3.83 -22.23
N GLY A 87 1.93 3.59 -20.94
CA GLY A 87 1.16 4.25 -19.91
C GLY A 87 2.04 4.78 -18.79
N SER A 88 1.56 5.74 -18.04
CA SER A 88 2.25 6.34 -16.89
C SER A 88 1.34 6.39 -15.67
N CYS A 89 1.94 6.36 -14.49
CA CYS A 89 1.24 6.67 -13.24
C CYS A 89 0.87 8.16 -13.23
N GLY A 90 -0.29 8.50 -12.65
CA GLY A 90 -0.80 9.87 -12.58
C GLY A 90 0.02 10.84 -11.72
N HIS A 91 1.10 10.38 -11.09
CA HIS A 91 2.01 11.22 -10.31
C HIS A 91 3.15 11.75 -11.18
N GLN A 92 3.11 13.02 -11.56
CA GLN A 92 4.24 13.70 -12.17
C GLN A 92 5.16 14.26 -11.08
N LEU A 93 6.37 13.71 -10.96
CA LEU A 93 7.43 14.26 -10.09
C LEU A 93 8.25 15.29 -10.86
N ASP A 94 8.28 16.51 -10.35
CA ASP A 94 9.21 17.54 -10.81
C ASP A 94 10.53 17.41 -10.02
N ILE A 95 11.61 16.98 -10.73
CA ILE A 95 12.78 16.28 -10.19
C ILE A 95 13.93 17.24 -9.82
N SER A 96 13.67 18.49 -9.45
CA SER A 96 14.78 19.43 -9.24
C SER A 96 15.28 19.63 -7.80
N ALA A 97 14.84 18.85 -6.81
CA ALA A 97 15.21 19.12 -5.42
C ALA A 97 15.36 17.88 -4.52
N MET A 98 16.32 16.99 -4.82
CA MET A 98 16.80 16.03 -3.81
C MET A 98 18.32 15.85 -3.95
N ARG A 99 19.09 16.72 -3.31
CA ARG A 99 20.41 16.37 -2.80
C ARG A 99 20.26 16.16 -1.30
N ALA A 100 20.34 14.92 -0.85
CA ALA A 100 20.42 14.59 0.56
C ALA A 100 21.89 14.60 0.97
N ASP A 101 22.24 15.43 1.93
CA ASP A 101 23.48 15.30 2.68
C ASP A 101 23.31 14.17 3.71
N ASP A 102 24.04 13.07 3.49
CA ASP A 102 24.26 12.04 4.48
C ASP A 102 25.35 12.49 5.44
N ASN A 103 24.96 12.91 6.64
CA ASN A 103 25.83 12.87 7.82
C ASN A 103 24.97 12.97 9.09
N ASP A 104 24.64 11.83 9.64
CA ASP A 104 24.38 11.76 11.08
C ASP A 104 24.91 10.43 11.63
N THR A 105 26.01 10.53 12.35
CA THR A 105 26.63 9.45 13.12
C THR A 105 26.36 9.70 14.58
N SER A 106 25.79 8.71 15.22
CA SER A 106 25.80 8.41 16.66
C SER A 106 24.45 8.41 17.37
N HIS A 107 23.92 7.24 17.49
CA HIS A 107 23.26 6.61 18.65
C HIS A 107 22.64 5.27 18.22
N HIS A 108 23.48 4.26 18.03
CA HIS A 108 23.04 2.97 17.54
C HIS A 108 23.60 1.82 18.38
N SER A 109 22.75 1.17 19.19
CA SER A 109 22.94 -0.25 19.48
C SER A 109 21.65 -1.06 19.71
N GLN A 110 20.55 -0.43 20.14
CA GLN A 110 19.28 -1.13 20.35
C GLN A 110 18.28 -0.92 19.20
N ALA A 111 18.18 0.29 18.64
CA ALA A 111 17.32 0.58 17.49
C ALA A 111 17.67 -0.25 16.23
N GLY A 112 18.95 -0.56 16.02
CA GLY A 112 19.39 -1.34 14.87
C GLY A 112 18.99 -2.82 14.90
N ARG A 113 18.68 -3.40 16.07
CA ARG A 113 18.24 -4.80 16.21
C ARG A 113 16.76 -4.95 15.89
N TYR A 114 15.93 -4.03 16.37
CA TYR A 114 14.50 -3.94 16.06
C TYR A 114 14.28 -3.67 14.56
N LYS A 115 15.04 -2.75 13.99
CA LYS A 115 15.04 -2.40 12.56
C LYS A 115 15.22 -3.60 11.64
N ARG A 116 16.11 -4.55 11.98
CA ARG A 116 16.33 -5.78 11.21
C ARG A 116 15.22 -6.82 11.37
N GLU A 117 14.55 -6.87 12.49
CA GLU A 117 13.51 -7.88 12.76
C GLU A 117 12.19 -7.54 12.07
N THR A 118 11.78 -6.27 12.06
CA THR A 118 10.56 -5.82 11.37
C THR A 118 10.60 -6.09 9.86
N LEU A 119 11.78 -5.98 9.24
CA LEU A 119 11.95 -6.28 7.82
C LEU A 119 11.96 -7.78 7.51
N LYS A 120 12.42 -8.60 8.46
CA LYS A 120 12.47 -10.07 8.31
C LYS A 120 11.12 -10.73 8.54
N THR A 121 10.23 -10.10 9.29
CA THR A 121 8.90 -10.64 9.55
C THR A 121 8.05 -10.55 8.29
N THR A 122 7.45 -11.66 7.89
CA THR A 122 6.50 -11.69 6.76
C THR A 122 5.27 -10.86 7.09
N LYS A 123 4.87 -10.02 6.18
CA LYS A 123 3.68 -9.17 6.26
C LYS A 123 2.63 -9.70 5.31
N TYR A 124 1.36 -9.59 5.70
CA TYR A 124 0.22 -10.10 4.94
C TYR A 124 -0.72 -8.96 4.62
N VAL A 125 -0.95 -8.71 3.34
CA VAL A 125 -1.95 -7.74 2.85
C VAL A 125 -3.23 -8.49 2.56
N GLU A 126 -4.28 -8.25 3.34
CA GLU A 126 -5.62 -8.71 3.04
C GLU A 126 -6.24 -7.80 1.97
N LEU A 127 -6.20 -8.26 0.71
CA LEU A 127 -6.58 -7.49 -0.47
C LEU A 127 -7.99 -7.83 -0.95
N VAL A 128 -8.77 -6.80 -1.30
CA VAL A 128 -9.98 -6.92 -2.12
C VAL A 128 -9.73 -6.30 -3.49
N ILE A 129 -10.14 -6.98 -4.55
CA ILE A 129 -10.10 -6.43 -5.91
C ILE A 129 -11.52 -6.29 -6.44
N VAL A 130 -11.82 -5.12 -6.98
CA VAL A 130 -13.13 -4.76 -7.53
C VAL A 130 -12.99 -4.51 -9.03
N ALA A 131 -13.92 -5.00 -9.84
CA ALA A 131 -14.03 -4.65 -11.26
C ALA A 131 -15.26 -3.79 -11.51
N ASP A 132 -15.09 -2.67 -12.22
CA ASP A 132 -16.18 -1.78 -12.57
C ASP A 132 -17.10 -2.35 -13.67
N ASN A 133 -18.21 -1.69 -13.91
CA ASN A 133 -19.17 -2.14 -14.93
C ASN A 133 -18.58 -2.04 -16.34
N ARG A 134 -17.69 -1.09 -16.60
CA ARG A 134 -17.04 -0.96 -17.90
C ARG A 134 -16.10 -2.14 -18.17
N GLU A 135 -15.37 -2.60 -17.17
CA GLU A 135 -14.55 -3.81 -17.27
C GLU A 135 -15.43 -5.04 -17.51
N PHE A 136 -16.54 -5.17 -16.79
CA PHE A 136 -17.50 -6.23 -17.01
C PHE A 136 -18.00 -6.27 -18.47
N GLN A 137 -18.34 -5.12 -19.05
CA GLN A 137 -18.76 -5.03 -20.45
C GLN A 137 -17.66 -5.44 -21.43
N ARG A 138 -16.41 -4.99 -21.19
CA ARG A 138 -15.25 -5.29 -22.04
C ARG A 138 -14.87 -6.75 -22.04
N GLN A 139 -15.05 -7.45 -20.93
CA GLN A 139 -14.76 -8.89 -20.80
C GLN A 139 -15.92 -9.80 -21.30
N GLY A 140 -16.85 -9.24 -22.06
CA GLY A 140 -17.94 -10.00 -22.68
C GLY A 140 -19.13 -10.27 -21.77
N LYS A 141 -19.26 -9.52 -20.67
CA LYS A 141 -20.35 -9.64 -19.68
C LYS A 141 -20.36 -11.01 -18.98
N ASP A 142 -19.21 -11.60 -18.79
CA ASP A 142 -19.02 -12.88 -18.12
C ASP A 142 -18.39 -12.64 -16.74
N VAL A 143 -19.19 -12.83 -15.70
CA VAL A 143 -18.81 -12.62 -14.29
C VAL A 143 -17.70 -13.58 -13.87
N ASP A 144 -17.79 -14.86 -14.26
CA ASP A 144 -16.81 -15.86 -13.84
C ASP A 144 -15.46 -15.63 -14.52
N LYS A 145 -15.46 -15.22 -15.79
CA LYS A 145 -14.25 -14.84 -16.52
C LYS A 145 -13.54 -13.67 -15.85
N ILE A 146 -14.28 -12.66 -15.40
CA ILE A 146 -13.67 -11.51 -14.70
C ILE A 146 -13.14 -11.92 -13.35
N LYS A 147 -13.89 -12.65 -12.54
CA LYS A 147 -13.43 -13.15 -11.24
C LYS A 147 -12.11 -13.90 -11.40
N GLN A 148 -12.03 -14.79 -12.38
CA GLN A 148 -10.79 -15.50 -12.68
C GLN A 148 -9.65 -14.58 -13.05
N ARG A 149 -9.91 -13.55 -13.90
CA ARG A 149 -8.92 -12.53 -14.25
C ARG A 149 -8.41 -11.76 -13.03
N LEU A 150 -9.30 -11.35 -12.11
CA LEU A 150 -8.91 -10.65 -10.88
C LEU A 150 -8.05 -11.52 -9.97
N ILE A 151 -8.34 -12.81 -9.86
CA ILE A 151 -7.53 -13.75 -9.07
C ILE A 151 -6.18 -13.99 -9.73
N GLU A 152 -6.09 -14.07 -11.06
CA GLU A 152 -4.82 -14.15 -11.79
C GLU A 152 -3.95 -12.91 -11.55
N ILE A 153 -4.54 -11.72 -11.59
CA ILE A 153 -3.86 -10.45 -11.26
C ILE A 153 -3.27 -10.52 -9.84
N ALA A 154 -4.07 -10.92 -8.84
CA ALA A 154 -3.60 -11.06 -7.47
C ALA A 154 -2.45 -12.07 -7.33
N ASN A 155 -2.50 -13.17 -8.09
CA ASN A 155 -1.44 -14.19 -8.10
C ASN A 155 -0.09 -13.62 -8.59
N TYR A 156 -0.10 -12.77 -9.61
CA TYR A 156 1.13 -12.09 -10.05
C TYR A 156 1.61 -11.08 -9.02
N VAL A 157 0.70 -10.30 -8.42
CA VAL A 157 1.05 -9.30 -7.42
C VAL A 157 1.68 -9.95 -6.18
N ASP A 158 1.11 -11.06 -5.66
CA ASP A 158 1.71 -11.82 -4.56
C ASP A 158 3.15 -12.24 -4.89
N LYS A 159 3.37 -12.72 -6.13
CA LYS A 159 4.72 -13.12 -6.56
C LYS A 159 5.72 -11.96 -6.59
N PHE A 160 5.29 -10.76 -7.03
CA PHE A 160 6.17 -9.58 -7.09
C PHE A 160 6.57 -9.07 -5.70
N TYR A 161 5.69 -9.22 -4.70
CA TYR A 161 5.93 -8.75 -3.33
C TYR A 161 6.71 -9.72 -2.45
N ARG A 162 6.80 -11.00 -2.81
CA ARG A 162 7.54 -12.03 -2.04
C ARG A 162 8.99 -11.65 -1.71
N PRO A 163 9.79 -11.11 -2.65
CA PRO A 163 11.17 -10.71 -2.35
C PRO A 163 11.28 -9.58 -1.32
N LEU A 164 10.16 -8.91 -1.00
CA LEU A 164 10.06 -7.88 0.04
C LEU A 164 9.53 -8.41 1.38
N ASN A 165 9.40 -9.75 1.53
CA ASN A 165 8.75 -10.40 2.68
C ASN A 165 7.31 -9.91 2.89
N ILE A 166 6.60 -9.68 1.80
CA ILE A 166 5.18 -9.32 1.79
C ILE A 166 4.43 -10.38 1.00
N ARG A 167 3.34 -10.87 1.59
CA ARG A 167 2.42 -11.79 0.97
C ARG A 167 1.09 -11.08 0.74
N VAL A 168 0.47 -11.34 -0.38
CA VAL A 168 -0.84 -10.81 -0.72
C VAL A 168 -1.86 -11.94 -0.59
N ALA A 169 -2.75 -11.82 0.40
CA ALA A 169 -3.86 -12.73 0.62
C ALA A 169 -5.13 -12.09 0.05
N LEU A 170 -5.69 -12.69 -0.99
CA LEU A 170 -6.93 -12.19 -1.59
C LEU A 170 -8.12 -12.61 -0.70
N VAL A 171 -8.77 -11.64 -0.07
CA VAL A 171 -9.93 -11.86 0.80
C VAL A 171 -11.27 -11.69 0.09
N GLY A 172 -11.28 -11.05 -1.08
CA GLY A 172 -12.49 -10.93 -1.87
C GLY A 172 -12.27 -10.39 -3.27
N VAL A 173 -13.17 -10.77 -4.17
CA VAL A 173 -13.35 -10.15 -5.48
C VAL A 173 -14.79 -9.70 -5.62
N GLU A 174 -14.99 -8.53 -6.21
CA GLU A 174 -16.31 -7.96 -6.43
C GLU A 174 -16.43 -7.47 -7.87
N VAL A 175 -17.51 -7.85 -8.54
CA VAL A 175 -17.79 -7.46 -9.94
C VAL A 175 -19.07 -6.66 -9.99
N TRP A 176 -18.98 -5.40 -10.44
CA TRP A 176 -20.13 -4.53 -10.65
C TRP A 176 -20.79 -4.83 -11.99
N ASN A 177 -21.48 -5.96 -12.06
CA ASN A 177 -22.06 -6.46 -13.31
C ASN A 177 -23.41 -5.80 -13.68
N ASP A 178 -24.09 -5.17 -12.74
CA ASP A 178 -25.33 -4.41 -12.97
C ASP A 178 -25.02 -2.93 -13.30
N MET A 179 -24.38 -2.22 -12.39
CA MET A 179 -23.95 -0.83 -12.52
C MET A 179 -22.81 -0.53 -11.57
N ASP A 180 -22.08 0.56 -11.82
CA ASP A 180 -21.06 1.05 -10.90
C ASP A 180 -21.67 1.47 -9.55
N LYS A 181 -20.95 1.20 -8.46
CA LYS A 181 -21.41 1.49 -7.10
C LYS A 181 -20.93 2.84 -6.58
N CYS A 182 -20.06 3.49 -7.34
CA CYS A 182 -19.63 4.87 -7.19
C CYS A 182 -19.38 5.47 -8.58
N SER A 183 -19.13 6.75 -8.67
CA SER A 183 -18.91 7.43 -9.95
C SER A 183 -17.52 7.07 -10.51
N ILE A 184 -17.48 6.43 -11.66
CA ILE A 184 -16.23 6.13 -12.39
C ILE A 184 -16.19 6.96 -13.67
N SER A 185 -15.18 7.80 -13.81
CA SER A 185 -15.02 8.74 -14.91
C SER A 185 -13.65 8.60 -15.58
N GLN A 186 -13.45 9.34 -16.67
CA GLN A 186 -12.14 9.40 -17.32
C GLN A 186 -11.08 10.15 -16.50
N ASP A 187 -11.50 10.97 -15.53
CA ASP A 187 -10.60 11.57 -14.56
C ASP A 187 -10.22 10.54 -13.49
N PRO A 188 -8.95 10.07 -13.47
CA PRO A 188 -8.52 9.03 -12.55
C PRO A 188 -8.58 9.50 -11.10
N PHE A 189 -8.46 10.78 -10.88
CA PHE A 189 -8.48 11.41 -9.58
C PHE A 189 -9.88 11.35 -8.96
N THR A 190 -10.90 11.79 -9.69
CA THR A 190 -12.32 11.67 -9.27
C THR A 190 -12.66 10.20 -9.01
N SER A 191 -12.29 9.30 -9.94
CA SER A 191 -12.57 7.86 -9.80
C SER A 191 -11.92 7.25 -8.57
N LEU A 192 -10.68 7.65 -8.24
CA LEU A 192 -9.98 7.20 -7.03
C LEU A 192 -10.72 7.60 -5.75
N HIS A 193 -11.17 8.85 -5.67
CA HIS A 193 -11.82 9.39 -4.47
C HIS A 193 -13.19 8.78 -4.24
N GLU A 194 -13.99 8.71 -5.28
CA GLU A 194 -15.29 8.05 -5.25
C GLU A 194 -15.16 6.58 -4.84
N PHE A 195 -14.16 5.89 -5.35
CA PHE A 195 -13.89 4.50 -4.99
C PHE A 195 -13.44 4.36 -3.52
N LEU A 196 -12.56 5.23 -3.03
CA LEU A 196 -12.10 5.21 -1.64
C LEU A 196 -13.21 5.52 -0.65
N ASP A 197 -14.09 6.47 -0.97
CA ASP A 197 -15.27 6.78 -0.17
C ASP A 197 -16.27 5.63 -0.15
N TRP A 198 -16.54 5.03 -1.31
CA TRP A 198 -17.35 3.81 -1.39
C TRP A 198 -16.73 2.67 -0.58
N ARG A 199 -15.43 2.47 -0.69
CA ARG A 199 -14.69 1.47 0.10
C ARG A 199 -14.91 1.69 1.60
N LYS A 200 -14.68 2.89 2.09
CA LYS A 200 -14.82 3.25 3.51
C LYS A 200 -16.25 3.03 3.99
N LEU A 201 -17.23 3.52 3.25
CA LEU A 201 -18.62 3.58 3.70
C LEU A 201 -19.41 2.29 3.45
N LYS A 202 -19.08 1.53 2.42
CA LYS A 202 -19.86 0.37 1.98
C LYS A 202 -19.10 -0.96 2.02
N LEU A 203 -17.83 -0.98 1.61
CA LEU A 203 -17.07 -2.22 1.52
C LEU A 203 -16.44 -2.60 2.86
N LEU A 204 -15.71 -1.71 3.50
CA LEU A 204 -14.97 -1.97 4.74
C LEU A 204 -15.85 -2.48 5.89
N PRO A 205 -17.07 -1.93 6.13
CA PRO A 205 -17.95 -2.42 7.20
C PRO A 205 -18.49 -3.84 6.98
N ARG A 206 -18.66 -4.28 5.71
CA ARG A 206 -19.20 -5.61 5.38
C ARG A 206 -18.13 -6.67 5.13
N LYS A 207 -16.92 -6.23 4.74
CA LYS A 207 -15.79 -7.10 4.43
C LYS A 207 -14.51 -6.50 5.00
N PRO A 208 -14.01 -6.98 6.14
CA PRO A 208 -12.72 -6.56 6.67
C PRO A 208 -11.59 -6.83 5.66
N HIS A 209 -10.73 -5.85 5.44
CA HIS A 209 -9.57 -5.93 4.55
C HIS A 209 -8.61 -4.77 4.81
N ASP A 210 -7.36 -4.93 4.41
CA ASP A 210 -6.33 -3.91 4.59
C ASP A 210 -6.29 -2.91 3.44
N ASN A 211 -6.51 -3.38 2.22
CA ASN A 211 -6.42 -2.57 1.00
C ASN A 211 -7.45 -3.03 -0.04
N ALA A 212 -7.97 -2.11 -0.84
CA ALA A 212 -8.83 -2.43 -1.96
C ALA A 212 -8.37 -1.75 -3.25
N GLN A 213 -8.38 -2.47 -4.37
CA GLN A 213 -7.97 -1.96 -5.67
C GLN A 213 -9.10 -2.11 -6.68
N LEU A 214 -9.39 -1.04 -7.41
CA LEU A 214 -10.35 -1.04 -8.51
C LEU A 214 -9.64 -1.33 -9.83
N ILE A 215 -10.09 -2.36 -10.54
CA ILE A 215 -9.71 -2.62 -11.93
C ILE A 215 -10.80 -2.04 -12.83
N SER A 216 -10.45 -1.01 -13.57
CA SER A 216 -11.38 -0.24 -14.38
C SER A 216 -11.21 -0.52 -15.89
N GLY A 217 -12.34 -0.70 -16.56
CA GLY A 217 -12.39 -0.74 -18.03
C GLY A 217 -12.49 0.66 -18.67
N VAL A 218 -12.50 1.73 -17.88
CA VAL A 218 -12.50 3.10 -18.37
C VAL A 218 -11.08 3.51 -18.77
N TYR A 219 -10.93 4.13 -19.93
CA TYR A 219 -9.67 4.74 -20.34
C TYR A 219 -9.53 6.10 -19.65
N PHE A 220 -8.55 6.21 -18.76
CA PHE A 220 -8.27 7.46 -18.06
C PHE A 220 -7.67 8.51 -18.98
N GLN A 221 -7.86 9.79 -18.63
CA GLN A 221 -7.35 10.93 -19.38
C GLN A 221 -5.81 10.92 -19.45
N GLY A 222 -5.28 11.39 -20.54
CA GLY A 222 -3.83 11.46 -20.77
C GLY A 222 -3.20 10.08 -20.95
N THR A 223 -2.08 9.85 -20.28
CA THR A 223 -1.32 8.59 -20.30
C THR A 223 -1.48 7.80 -18.99
N THR A 224 -2.38 8.23 -18.09
CA THR A 224 -2.54 7.64 -16.77
C THR A 224 -3.16 6.25 -16.86
N ILE A 225 -2.53 5.27 -16.23
CA ILE A 225 -3.00 3.88 -16.15
C ILE A 225 -3.29 3.41 -14.72
N GLY A 226 -2.93 4.21 -13.73
CA GLY A 226 -3.22 3.94 -12.32
C GLY A 226 -2.99 5.16 -11.44
N MET A 227 -3.57 5.13 -10.25
CA MET A 227 -3.42 6.16 -9.23
C MET A 227 -3.70 5.59 -7.84
N ALA A 228 -2.89 5.95 -6.86
CA ALA A 228 -3.09 5.60 -5.46
C ALA A 228 -2.48 6.63 -4.51
N PRO A 229 -3.05 6.81 -3.30
CA PRO A 229 -2.46 7.66 -2.27
C PRO A 229 -1.17 7.04 -1.72
N ILE A 230 -0.17 7.89 -1.47
CA ILE A 230 1.10 7.44 -0.90
C ILE A 230 0.99 7.26 0.62
N MET A 231 1.70 6.26 1.19
CA MET A 231 1.75 5.97 2.64
C MET A 231 0.38 5.76 3.29
N SER A 232 -0.55 5.17 2.56
CA SER A 232 -1.96 5.05 2.97
C SER A 232 -2.35 3.66 3.43
N MET A 233 -1.44 2.69 3.39
CA MET A 233 -1.71 1.30 3.78
C MET A 233 -2.34 1.23 5.16
N CYS A 234 -3.38 0.42 5.33
CA CYS A 234 -4.18 0.21 6.54
C CYS A 234 -5.15 1.34 6.91
N THR A 235 -5.11 2.50 6.28
CA THR A 235 -6.02 3.59 6.63
C THR A 235 -7.45 3.30 6.12
N ALA A 236 -8.45 3.67 6.91
CA ALA A 236 -9.85 3.51 6.52
C ALA A 236 -10.21 4.36 5.30
N GLU A 237 -9.61 5.54 5.19
CA GLU A 237 -9.93 6.55 4.18
C GLU A 237 -9.23 6.30 2.85
N GLN A 238 -7.95 5.88 2.86
CA GLN A 238 -7.08 6.01 1.70
C GLN A 238 -6.34 4.72 1.30
N SER A 239 -6.56 3.60 1.99
CA SER A 239 -5.87 2.36 1.64
C SER A 239 -6.49 1.67 0.43
N GLY A 240 -6.12 2.14 -0.76
CA GLY A 240 -6.61 1.62 -2.01
C GLY A 240 -6.03 2.34 -3.22
N GLY A 241 -6.52 1.98 -4.39
CA GLY A 241 -6.08 2.55 -5.65
C GLY A 241 -7.03 2.23 -6.80
N VAL A 242 -6.81 2.87 -7.93
CA VAL A 242 -7.49 2.58 -9.20
C VAL A 242 -6.48 2.21 -10.26
N VAL A 243 -6.81 1.21 -11.05
CA VAL A 243 -5.96 0.63 -12.11
C VAL A 243 -6.80 0.50 -13.37
N MET A 244 -6.34 1.08 -14.46
CA MET A 244 -6.93 0.86 -15.79
C MET A 244 -6.49 -0.50 -16.31
N ASP A 245 -7.41 -1.33 -16.76
CA ASP A 245 -7.07 -2.57 -17.46
C ASP A 245 -6.69 -2.26 -18.93
N HIS A 246 -5.41 -1.96 -19.12
CA HIS A 246 -4.86 -1.49 -20.39
C HIS A 246 -4.29 -2.59 -21.28
N SER A 247 -4.40 -3.85 -20.89
CA SER A 247 -3.83 -4.98 -21.62
C SER A 247 -4.78 -6.17 -21.63
N GLU A 248 -4.81 -6.90 -22.74
CA GLU A 248 -5.55 -8.18 -22.82
C GLU A 248 -4.98 -9.22 -21.84
N ASN A 249 -3.66 -9.21 -21.64
CA ASN A 249 -3.01 -10.07 -20.68
C ASN A 249 -3.13 -9.51 -19.26
N PRO A 250 -3.57 -10.32 -18.27
CA PRO A 250 -3.70 -9.88 -16.87
C PRO A 250 -2.42 -9.33 -16.25
N LEU A 251 -1.25 -9.69 -16.80
CA LEU A 251 0.05 -9.20 -16.33
C LEU A 251 0.15 -7.67 -16.38
N GLY A 252 -0.44 -7.02 -17.39
CA GLY A 252 -0.41 -5.56 -17.50
C GLY A 252 -1.08 -4.88 -16.31
N ALA A 253 -2.33 -5.29 -16.01
CA ALA A 253 -3.05 -4.79 -14.84
C ALA A 253 -2.35 -5.17 -13.52
N ALA A 254 -1.74 -6.37 -13.46
CA ALA A 254 -1.02 -6.81 -12.25
C ALA A 254 0.22 -5.95 -11.95
N VAL A 255 0.99 -5.58 -12.96
CA VAL A 255 2.15 -4.70 -12.77
C VAL A 255 1.72 -3.31 -12.31
N THR A 256 0.66 -2.76 -12.90
CA THR A 256 0.10 -1.47 -12.49
C THR A 256 -0.46 -1.54 -11.07
N LEU A 257 -1.20 -2.62 -10.73
CA LEU A 257 -1.69 -2.81 -9.36
C LEU A 257 -0.53 -2.91 -8.35
N ALA A 258 0.53 -3.64 -8.69
CA ALA A 258 1.71 -3.74 -7.84
C ALA A 258 2.39 -2.38 -7.64
N HIS A 259 2.41 -1.53 -8.67
CA HIS A 259 2.92 -0.17 -8.61
C HIS A 259 2.07 0.70 -7.67
N GLU A 260 0.75 0.72 -7.85
CA GLU A 260 -0.16 1.51 -7.02
C GLU A 260 -0.16 1.05 -5.56
N LEU A 261 -0.14 -0.26 -5.33
CA LEU A 261 0.04 -0.83 -4.00
C LEU A 261 1.39 -0.42 -3.38
N GLY A 262 2.44 -0.27 -4.18
CA GLY A 262 3.73 0.27 -3.77
C GLY A 262 3.61 1.70 -3.23
N HIS A 263 2.82 2.55 -3.87
CA HIS A 263 2.52 3.89 -3.34
C HIS A 263 1.79 3.82 -2.00
N ASN A 264 0.80 2.95 -1.83
CA ASN A 264 0.15 2.75 -0.54
C ASN A 264 1.16 2.36 0.55
N PHE A 265 2.20 1.60 0.23
CA PHE A 265 3.32 1.29 1.12
C PHE A 265 4.30 2.43 1.33
N GLY A 266 4.18 3.55 0.63
CA GLY A 266 5.09 4.70 0.71
C GLY A 266 6.27 4.66 -0.25
N MET A 267 6.27 3.75 -1.23
CA MET A 267 7.29 3.72 -2.27
C MET A 267 7.07 4.88 -3.25
N ASN A 268 8.13 5.65 -3.49
CA ASN A 268 8.14 6.71 -4.50
C ASN A 268 8.60 6.15 -5.85
N HIS A 269 8.43 6.94 -6.90
CA HIS A 269 8.92 6.57 -8.22
C HIS A 269 10.45 6.38 -8.24
N ASP A 270 10.87 5.38 -8.99
CA ASP A 270 12.28 5.14 -9.29
C ASP A 270 12.75 6.14 -10.34
N THR A 271 13.77 6.93 -10.01
CA THR A 271 14.36 7.90 -10.94
C THR A 271 15.87 7.69 -11.01
N LEU A 272 16.46 8.16 -12.12
CA LEU A 272 17.91 8.07 -12.32
C LEU A 272 18.68 8.85 -11.24
N GLU A 273 18.14 9.99 -10.81
CA GLU A 273 18.77 10.82 -9.79
C GLU A 273 18.80 10.17 -8.41
N ARG A 274 17.83 9.30 -8.12
CA ARG A 274 17.81 8.50 -6.89
C ARG A 274 18.78 7.33 -6.92
N GLY A 275 19.38 7.02 -8.07
CA GLY A 275 20.30 5.88 -8.22
C GLY A 275 19.63 4.53 -8.04
N CYS A 276 18.35 4.42 -8.38
CA CYS A 276 17.56 3.21 -8.18
C CYS A 276 18.02 2.07 -9.09
N ASN A 277 18.21 0.88 -8.53
CA ASN A 277 18.67 -0.30 -9.25
C ASN A 277 17.81 -1.52 -8.92
N CYS A 278 17.35 -2.24 -9.94
CA CYS A 278 16.58 -3.48 -9.81
C CYS A 278 17.20 -4.67 -10.56
N LYS A 279 18.48 -4.62 -10.89
CA LYS A 279 19.19 -5.64 -11.70
C LYS A 279 18.57 -5.88 -13.09
N ALA A 280 17.51 -5.15 -13.44
CA ALA A 280 16.94 -5.13 -14.79
C ALA A 280 17.44 -3.89 -15.53
N SER A 281 18.01 -4.06 -16.72
CA SER A 281 18.39 -2.92 -17.55
C SER A 281 17.14 -2.20 -18.07
N THR A 282 17.26 -0.94 -18.43
CA THR A 282 16.18 -0.15 -19.06
C THR A 282 15.62 -0.84 -20.32
N ASP A 283 16.46 -1.58 -21.03
CA ASP A 283 16.09 -2.40 -22.20
C ASP A 283 15.22 -3.63 -21.82
N LYS A 284 15.00 -3.89 -20.52
CA LYS A 284 14.23 -5.01 -19.97
C LYS A 284 13.04 -4.55 -19.13
N GLY A 285 12.48 -3.38 -19.43
CA GLY A 285 11.29 -2.86 -18.78
C GLY A 285 11.53 -2.12 -17.48
N GLY A 286 12.75 -2.12 -16.93
CA GLY A 286 13.08 -1.40 -15.70
C GLY A 286 12.49 -2.03 -14.44
N CYS A 287 12.11 -1.17 -13.48
CA CYS A 287 11.58 -1.54 -12.18
C CYS A 287 10.08 -1.23 -12.07
N ILE A 288 9.36 -1.92 -11.16
CA ILE A 288 7.91 -1.76 -10.98
C ILE A 288 7.55 -0.29 -10.65
N MET A 289 8.33 0.39 -9.82
CA MET A 289 8.05 1.79 -9.42
C MET A 289 8.58 2.84 -10.40
N ASN A 290 8.92 2.48 -11.65
CA ASN A 290 9.24 3.49 -12.66
C ASN A 290 8.03 4.40 -12.94
N PRO A 291 8.24 5.71 -13.19
CA PRO A 291 7.14 6.67 -13.45
C PRO A 291 6.27 6.29 -14.65
N SER A 292 6.83 5.58 -15.62
CA SER A 292 6.11 5.00 -16.74
C SER A 292 6.36 3.52 -16.82
N THR A 293 5.31 2.76 -17.13
CA THR A 293 5.42 1.31 -17.30
C THR A 293 6.38 0.99 -18.44
N GLY A 294 7.44 0.25 -18.10
CA GLY A 294 8.43 -0.19 -19.06
C GLY A 294 7.93 -1.31 -19.97
N TYR A 295 8.68 -1.55 -21.02
CA TYR A 295 8.44 -2.61 -21.97
C TYR A 295 9.72 -3.44 -22.15
N PRO A 296 9.69 -4.77 -21.97
CA PRO A 296 8.59 -5.61 -21.46
C PRO A 296 8.16 -5.21 -20.01
N PHE A 297 7.02 -5.72 -19.54
CA PHE A 297 6.52 -5.36 -18.20
C PHE A 297 7.55 -5.62 -17.09
N PRO A 298 7.81 -4.63 -16.21
CA PRO A 298 8.70 -4.83 -15.07
C PRO A 298 8.09 -5.81 -14.05
N MET A 299 8.95 -6.58 -13.37
CA MET A 299 8.49 -7.62 -12.44
C MET A 299 9.21 -7.58 -11.10
N VAL A 300 10.08 -6.61 -10.91
CA VAL A 300 10.92 -6.51 -9.72
C VAL A 300 10.90 -5.09 -9.17
N PHE A 301 10.98 -4.99 -7.86
CA PHE A 301 11.16 -3.73 -7.16
C PHE A 301 12.63 -3.34 -7.09
N SER A 302 12.89 -2.05 -7.10
CA SER A 302 14.23 -1.49 -7.01
C SER A 302 14.81 -1.51 -5.59
N SER A 303 16.09 -1.16 -5.49
CA SER A 303 16.72 -0.88 -4.19
C SER A 303 16.09 0.33 -3.49
N CYS A 304 15.64 1.34 -4.25
CA CYS A 304 14.93 2.50 -3.72
C CYS A 304 13.57 2.11 -3.14
N SER A 305 12.79 1.29 -3.86
CA SER A 305 11.50 0.79 -3.38
C SER A 305 11.64 0.04 -2.05
N ARG A 306 12.69 -0.78 -1.92
CA ARG A 306 13.00 -1.48 -0.67
C ARG A 306 13.31 -0.51 0.47
N LYS A 307 14.14 0.51 0.22
CA LYS A 307 14.50 1.55 1.21
C LYS A 307 13.27 2.38 1.60
N ASP A 308 12.44 2.76 0.65
CA ASP A 308 11.20 3.51 0.91
C ASP A 308 10.24 2.69 1.78
N LEU A 309 10.08 1.40 1.48
CA LEU A 309 9.28 0.47 2.29
C LEU A 309 9.80 0.39 3.73
N GLU A 310 11.12 0.21 3.90
CA GLU A 310 11.77 0.19 5.21
C GLU A 310 11.46 1.44 6.01
N ASN A 311 11.67 2.61 5.41
CA ASN A 311 11.40 3.90 6.05
C ASN A 311 9.91 4.09 6.41
N SER A 312 8.99 3.59 5.57
CA SER A 312 7.55 3.70 5.81
C SER A 312 7.09 2.79 6.95
N LEU A 313 7.58 1.55 6.98
CA LEU A 313 7.29 0.61 8.07
C LEU A 313 7.82 1.13 9.42
N GLU A 314 8.99 1.77 9.43
CA GLU A 314 9.54 2.42 10.62
C GLU A 314 8.67 3.57 11.14
N LYS A 315 7.97 4.27 10.24
CA LYS A 315 7.01 5.32 10.58
C LYS A 315 5.65 4.79 11.01
N GLY A 316 5.44 3.47 11.03
CA GLY A 316 4.18 2.83 11.41
C GLY A 316 3.19 2.62 10.27
N VAL A 317 3.58 2.86 9.02
CA VAL A 317 2.76 2.49 7.87
C VAL A 317 2.65 0.97 7.79
N GLY A 318 1.46 0.44 7.55
CA GLY A 318 1.28 -1.01 7.37
C GLY A 318 1.25 -1.81 8.68
N MET A 319 0.90 -1.20 9.81
CA MET A 319 0.79 -1.90 11.10
C MET A 319 -0.28 -2.99 11.12
N CYS A 320 -1.31 -2.89 10.27
CA CYS A 320 -2.34 -3.93 10.14
C CYS A 320 -1.82 -5.24 9.52
N LEU A 321 -0.64 -5.25 8.91
CA LEU A 321 -0.12 -6.36 8.08
C LEU A 321 0.63 -7.43 8.88
N PHE A 322 0.72 -7.30 10.20
CA PHE A 322 1.45 -8.25 11.05
C PHE A 322 0.55 -9.33 11.65
N ASN A 323 -0.76 -9.29 11.39
CA ASN A 323 -1.68 -10.39 11.66
C ASN A 323 -1.52 -11.49 10.61
N LEU A 324 -1.68 -12.74 11.03
CA LEU A 324 -1.80 -13.86 10.10
C LEU A 324 -3.26 -13.90 9.64
N PRO A 325 -3.56 -13.76 8.32
CA PRO A 325 -4.91 -14.01 7.84
C PRO A 325 -5.34 -15.43 8.23
N GLU A 326 -6.57 -15.61 8.71
CA GLU A 326 -7.09 -16.96 8.93
C GLU A 326 -7.16 -17.69 7.60
N VAL A 327 -6.21 -18.56 7.34
CA VAL A 327 -6.20 -19.44 6.18
C VAL A 327 -6.81 -20.77 6.61
N LYS A 328 -8.13 -20.91 6.48
CA LYS A 328 -8.78 -22.20 6.62
C LYS A 328 -8.67 -22.95 5.29
N GLU A 329 -8.02 -24.11 5.33
CA GLU A 329 -7.86 -25.06 4.25
C GLU A 329 -7.17 -24.55 2.98
N SER A 330 -5.98 -25.03 2.79
CA SER A 330 -5.20 -24.93 1.58
C SER A 330 -5.87 -25.64 0.41
N PHE A 331 -6.10 -24.91 -0.66
CA PHE A 331 -6.60 -25.49 -1.91
C PHE A 331 -5.51 -26.37 -2.56
N GLY A 332 -5.78 -27.66 -2.65
CA GLY A 332 -4.89 -28.62 -3.31
C GLY A 332 -4.21 -29.64 -2.41
N GLY A 333 -4.73 -29.81 -1.19
CA GLY A 333 -4.07 -30.58 -0.13
C GLY A 333 -2.97 -29.76 0.51
N GLN A 334 -2.78 -29.95 1.79
CA GLN A 334 -1.72 -29.35 2.58
C GLN A 334 -0.39 -29.49 1.83
N LYS A 335 0.15 -28.38 1.36
CA LYS A 335 1.46 -28.38 0.71
C LYS A 335 2.43 -27.61 1.56
N CYS A 336 3.12 -28.35 2.39
CA CYS A 336 4.29 -27.88 3.11
C CYS A 336 5.27 -27.18 2.16
N GLY A 337 5.78 -26.01 2.56
CA GLY A 337 6.76 -25.24 1.81
C GLY A 337 6.18 -24.05 1.04
N ASN A 338 4.92 -23.66 1.28
CA ASN A 338 4.30 -22.51 0.61
C ASN A 338 4.49 -21.17 1.36
N GLY A 339 5.11 -21.19 2.55
CA GLY A 339 5.38 -20.03 3.40
C GLY A 339 4.18 -19.59 4.26
N TYR A 340 3.11 -20.38 4.32
CA TYR A 340 1.97 -20.20 5.25
C TYR A 340 1.86 -21.43 6.14
N VAL A 341 1.61 -21.20 7.42
CA VAL A 341 1.28 -22.29 8.34
C VAL A 341 -0.20 -22.62 8.17
N GLU A 342 -0.49 -23.80 7.68
CA GLU A 342 -1.84 -24.29 7.36
C GLU A 342 -2.33 -25.27 8.43
N ASP A 343 -3.65 -25.59 8.40
CA ASP A 343 -4.21 -26.58 9.32
C ASP A 343 -3.48 -27.93 9.18
N GLY A 344 -2.91 -28.41 10.29
CA GLY A 344 -2.10 -29.63 10.34
C GLY A 344 -0.60 -29.40 10.19
N GLU A 345 -0.16 -28.17 9.99
CA GLU A 345 1.24 -27.77 10.01
C GLU A 345 1.57 -27.07 11.33
N GLU A 346 2.75 -27.35 11.86
CA GLU A 346 3.26 -26.67 13.05
C GLU A 346 4.14 -25.47 12.68
N CYS A 347 4.64 -25.46 11.45
CA CYS A 347 5.46 -24.38 10.89
C CYS A 347 5.49 -24.51 9.35
N ASP A 348 5.77 -23.41 8.68
CA ASP A 348 6.16 -23.40 7.27
C ASP A 348 7.26 -22.34 7.05
N CYS A 349 8.38 -22.74 6.52
CA CYS A 349 9.52 -21.87 6.25
C CYS A 349 9.84 -21.72 4.76
N GLY A 350 8.90 -22.10 3.90
CA GLY A 350 9.12 -22.12 2.45
C GLY A 350 9.71 -23.44 1.95
N GLU A 351 10.06 -23.48 0.68
CA GLU A 351 10.66 -24.65 0.05
C GLU A 351 11.96 -25.06 0.77
N PRO A 352 12.32 -26.38 0.78
CA PRO A 352 13.50 -26.87 1.49
C PRO A 352 14.81 -26.15 1.17
N ASP A 353 14.96 -25.70 -0.08
CA ASP A 353 16.15 -24.97 -0.54
C ASP A 353 16.17 -23.48 -0.11
N GLU A 354 15.01 -22.93 0.27
CA GLU A 354 14.85 -21.53 0.71
C GLU A 354 14.78 -21.42 2.24
N CYS A 355 14.44 -22.51 2.94
CA CYS A 355 14.23 -22.50 4.38
C CYS A 355 15.53 -22.35 5.16
N THR A 356 15.66 -21.21 5.83
CA THR A 356 16.75 -20.94 6.79
C THR A 356 16.33 -21.11 8.25
N ASN A 357 15.07 -21.51 8.51
CA ASN A 357 14.53 -21.64 9.85
C ASN A 357 15.00 -22.95 10.49
N ARG A 358 15.80 -22.81 11.56
CA ARG A 358 16.37 -23.97 12.28
C ARG A 358 15.35 -24.74 13.10
N CYS A 359 14.19 -24.18 13.38
CA CYS A 359 13.14 -24.76 14.23
C CYS A 359 12.11 -25.57 13.44
N CYS A 360 12.03 -25.36 12.13
CA CYS A 360 11.06 -25.98 11.23
C CYS A 360 11.72 -27.03 10.33
N ASN A 361 11.03 -28.13 10.11
CA ASN A 361 11.38 -29.10 9.08
C ASN A 361 10.63 -28.72 7.79
N ALA A 362 11.34 -28.18 6.81
CA ALA A 362 10.79 -27.69 5.55
C ALA A 362 10.13 -28.76 4.67
N THR A 363 10.42 -30.05 4.93
CA THR A 363 9.84 -31.15 4.15
C THR A 363 8.52 -31.62 4.73
N THR A 364 8.35 -31.54 6.06
CA THR A 364 7.18 -32.08 6.76
C THR A 364 6.31 -31.00 7.40
N CYS A 365 6.77 -29.75 7.41
CA CYS A 365 6.16 -28.59 8.09
C CYS A 365 5.82 -28.84 9.56
N ALA A 366 6.61 -29.68 10.19
CA ALA A 366 6.55 -29.96 11.61
C ALA A 366 7.71 -29.28 12.34
N LEU A 367 7.51 -28.98 13.60
CA LEU A 367 8.58 -28.50 14.47
C LEU A 367 9.66 -29.59 14.61
N LYS A 368 10.91 -29.20 14.59
CA LYS A 368 12.02 -30.11 14.88
C LYS A 368 12.00 -30.54 16.35
N PRO A 369 12.54 -31.73 16.69
CA PRO A 369 12.58 -32.21 18.07
C PRO A 369 13.14 -31.17 19.04
N GLY A 370 12.39 -30.87 20.09
CA GLY A 370 12.74 -29.87 21.10
C GLY A 370 12.32 -28.44 20.80
N ALA A 371 11.80 -28.15 19.59
CA ALA A 371 11.21 -26.87 19.26
C ALA A 371 9.74 -26.83 19.73
N VAL A 372 9.30 -25.69 20.26
CA VAL A 372 7.90 -25.41 20.61
C VAL A 372 7.30 -24.31 19.76
N CYS A 373 8.12 -23.65 18.98
CA CYS A 373 7.71 -22.64 17.98
C CYS A 373 8.77 -22.49 16.89
N ALA A 374 8.39 -21.93 15.76
CA ALA A 374 9.32 -21.66 14.66
C ALA A 374 9.17 -20.23 14.11
N HIS A 375 8.05 -19.59 14.35
CA HIS A 375 7.72 -18.25 13.82
C HIS A 375 7.17 -17.36 14.92
N GLY A 376 7.14 -16.06 14.65
CA GLY A 376 6.58 -15.05 15.54
C GLY A 376 7.62 -14.34 16.40
N LEU A 377 7.31 -13.10 16.78
CA LEU A 377 8.22 -12.24 17.56
C LEU A 377 8.43 -12.73 19.00
N CYS A 378 7.52 -13.56 19.49
CA CYS A 378 7.61 -14.20 20.80
C CYS A 378 8.19 -15.61 20.75
N CYS A 379 8.81 -15.98 19.62
CA CYS A 379 9.59 -17.20 19.45
C CYS A 379 11.08 -16.85 19.27
N GLU A 380 11.92 -17.37 20.15
CA GLU A 380 13.37 -17.19 20.06
C GLU A 380 14.06 -18.53 20.37
N ASP A 381 15.02 -18.90 19.51
CA ASP A 381 15.75 -20.15 19.65
C ASP A 381 14.84 -21.40 19.77
N CYS A 382 13.74 -21.40 19.01
CA CYS A 382 12.75 -22.46 18.97
C CYS A 382 11.94 -22.63 20.29
N GLN A 383 12.00 -21.65 21.19
CA GLN A 383 11.29 -21.61 22.46
C GLN A 383 10.42 -20.34 22.56
N LEU A 384 9.31 -20.44 23.29
CA LEU A 384 8.50 -19.27 23.57
C LEU A 384 9.22 -18.33 24.52
N LYS A 385 9.21 -17.03 24.21
CA LYS A 385 9.67 -16.01 25.15
C LYS A 385 8.75 -15.96 26.39
N PRO A 386 9.31 -15.74 27.57
CA PRO A 386 8.50 -15.56 28.78
C PRO A 386 7.49 -14.43 28.65
N ALA A 387 6.39 -14.53 29.37
CA ALA A 387 5.42 -13.44 29.48
C ALA A 387 6.09 -12.16 30.01
N GLY A 388 5.72 -11.01 29.43
CA GLY A 388 6.26 -9.71 29.80
C GLY A 388 7.55 -9.30 29.06
N ILE A 389 8.09 -10.14 28.17
CA ILE A 389 9.15 -9.71 27.26
C ILE A 389 8.54 -8.87 26.14
N SER A 390 9.09 -7.67 25.92
CA SER A 390 8.64 -6.80 24.81
C SER A 390 8.82 -7.50 23.48
N CYS A 391 7.76 -7.55 22.70
CA CYS A 391 7.77 -8.09 21.33
C CYS A 391 7.57 -6.99 20.29
N ARG A 392 7.07 -5.84 20.69
CA ARG A 392 7.00 -4.63 19.87
C ARG A 392 7.16 -3.40 20.76
N GLU A 393 8.13 -2.58 20.45
CA GLU A 393 8.30 -1.29 21.10
C GLU A 393 7.28 -0.27 20.55
N SER A 394 6.94 0.73 21.36
CA SER A 394 6.09 1.82 20.90
C SER A 394 6.79 2.62 19.80
N SER A 395 6.07 2.92 18.73
CA SER A 395 6.58 3.72 17.59
C SER A 395 6.53 5.23 17.88
N ASN A 396 5.67 5.66 18.77
CA ASN A 396 5.48 7.06 19.16
C ASN A 396 4.78 7.14 20.53
N SER A 397 4.59 8.35 21.05
CA SER A 397 4.00 8.57 22.38
C SER A 397 2.52 8.16 22.51
N CYS A 398 1.84 7.90 21.40
CA CYS A 398 0.44 7.46 21.37
C CYS A 398 0.30 5.96 21.15
N ASP A 399 1.37 5.29 20.85
CA ASP A 399 1.45 3.87 20.66
C ASP A 399 1.92 3.18 21.94
N LEU A 400 1.44 1.98 22.19
CA LEU A 400 1.82 1.20 23.36
C LEU A 400 2.70 0.01 22.96
N PRO A 401 3.71 -0.32 23.75
CA PRO A 401 4.48 -1.52 23.50
C PRO A 401 3.64 -2.77 23.76
N GLU A 402 3.80 -3.80 22.95
CA GLU A 402 3.23 -5.11 23.20
C GLU A 402 4.26 -6.06 23.80
N PHE A 403 3.75 -6.97 24.62
CA PHE A 403 4.56 -7.94 25.34
C PHE A 403 4.10 -9.36 25.06
N CYS A 404 5.04 -10.28 24.97
CA CYS A 404 4.75 -11.70 24.84
C CYS A 404 3.89 -12.19 26.00
N THR A 405 2.95 -13.08 25.69
CA THR A 405 2.07 -13.69 26.71
C THR A 405 2.70 -14.90 27.39
N GLY A 406 3.77 -15.47 26.80
CA GLY A 406 4.36 -16.73 27.21
C GLY A 406 3.56 -17.98 26.78
N ALA A 407 2.37 -17.78 26.21
CA ALA A 407 1.47 -18.86 25.79
C ALA A 407 1.49 -19.11 24.29
N GLY A 408 2.06 -18.20 23.50
CA GLY A 408 2.10 -18.31 22.04
C GLY A 408 3.28 -17.57 21.42
N PRO A 409 3.59 -17.88 20.14
CA PRO A 409 4.74 -17.31 19.46
C PRO A 409 4.49 -15.93 18.86
N HIS A 410 3.24 -15.51 18.77
CA HIS A 410 2.87 -14.24 18.14
C HIS A 410 2.78 -13.12 19.17
N CYS A 411 3.21 -11.93 18.74
CA CYS A 411 2.96 -10.71 19.48
C CYS A 411 1.45 -10.42 19.48
N PRO A 412 0.86 -9.96 20.60
CA PRO A 412 -0.53 -9.54 20.62
C PRO A 412 -0.86 -8.47 19.60
N ALA A 413 -2.16 -8.29 19.34
CA ALA A 413 -2.62 -7.25 18.42
C ALA A 413 -2.19 -5.86 18.88
N ASN A 414 -1.98 -4.98 17.91
CA ASN A 414 -1.54 -3.60 18.12
C ASN A 414 -2.48 -2.83 19.06
N VAL A 415 -1.93 -2.27 20.13
CA VAL A 415 -2.65 -1.48 21.12
C VAL A 415 -2.07 -0.07 21.15
N TYR A 416 -2.93 0.94 21.13
CA TYR A 416 -2.54 2.34 21.20
C TYR A 416 -3.45 3.13 22.14
N LEU A 417 -3.00 4.31 22.55
CA LEU A 417 -3.78 5.20 23.39
C LEU A 417 -5.01 5.71 22.63
N HIS A 418 -6.15 5.78 23.32
CA HIS A 418 -7.40 6.24 22.72
C HIS A 418 -7.29 7.69 22.23
N ASP A 419 -8.09 8.00 21.23
CA ASP A 419 -8.15 9.33 20.63
C ASP A 419 -8.48 10.42 21.68
N GLY A 420 -7.79 11.55 21.57
CA GLY A 420 -7.90 12.65 22.54
C GLY A 420 -7.02 12.51 23.79
N HIS A 421 -6.26 11.41 23.94
CA HIS A 421 -5.26 11.31 25.02
C HIS A 421 -4.11 12.28 24.74
N ALA A 422 -3.63 12.98 25.77
CA ALA A 422 -2.51 13.92 25.61
C ALA A 422 -1.22 13.18 25.27
N CYS A 423 -0.48 13.67 24.28
CA CYS A 423 0.82 13.13 23.94
C CYS A 423 1.84 13.35 25.07
N HIS A 424 2.70 12.37 25.33
CA HIS A 424 3.76 12.52 26.31
C HIS A 424 4.91 13.38 25.78
N GLY A 425 5.23 14.46 26.50
CA GLY A 425 6.36 15.34 26.16
C GLY A 425 6.15 16.26 24.95
N VAL A 426 4.96 16.24 24.34
CA VAL A 426 4.60 17.07 23.18
C VAL A 426 3.22 17.66 23.39
N ASP A 427 3.02 18.94 23.07
CA ASP A 427 1.70 19.58 23.15
C ASP A 427 0.82 19.16 21.97
N GLY A 428 0.10 18.06 22.14
CA GLY A 428 -0.76 17.45 21.13
C GLY A 428 -1.61 16.34 21.72
N TYR A 429 -2.48 15.77 20.90
CA TYR A 429 -3.35 14.67 21.25
C TYR A 429 -3.14 13.46 20.32
N CYS A 430 -3.35 12.29 20.88
CA CYS A 430 -3.37 11.05 20.11
C CYS A 430 -4.61 10.98 19.23
N TYR A 431 -4.41 10.60 18.00
CA TYR A 431 -5.48 10.32 17.05
C TYR A 431 -5.05 9.16 16.14
N ASN A 432 -5.85 8.07 16.13
CA ASN A 432 -5.53 6.83 15.42
C ASN A 432 -4.10 6.30 15.74
N GLY A 433 -3.69 6.34 17.00
CA GLY A 433 -2.38 5.85 17.45
C GLY A 433 -1.18 6.74 17.10
N ILE A 434 -1.41 7.95 16.60
CA ILE A 434 -0.37 8.92 16.21
C ILE A 434 -0.54 10.21 17.00
N CYS A 435 0.55 10.79 17.47
CA CYS A 435 0.55 12.13 18.04
C CYS A 435 0.53 13.16 16.92
N GLN A 436 -0.62 13.78 16.69
CA GLN A 436 -0.78 14.78 15.64
C GLN A 436 -0.33 16.16 16.13
N THR A 437 0.60 16.78 15.41
CA THR A 437 1.12 18.12 15.73
C THR A 437 1.36 18.94 14.48
N HIS A 438 1.28 20.28 14.59
CA HIS A 438 1.67 21.18 13.51
C HIS A 438 3.13 20.96 13.06
N GLU A 439 4.03 20.68 14.00
CA GLU A 439 5.44 20.46 13.70
C GLU A 439 5.64 19.23 12.82
N GLN A 440 5.05 18.11 13.19
CA GLN A 440 5.13 16.88 12.39
C GLN A 440 4.52 17.07 11.01
N GLN A 441 3.41 17.81 10.92
CA GLN A 441 2.78 18.10 9.63
C GLN A 441 3.65 19.03 8.77
N CYS A 442 4.28 20.05 9.37
CA CYS A 442 5.23 20.89 8.64
C CYS A 442 6.43 20.09 8.11
N ILE A 443 6.97 19.16 8.89
CA ILE A 443 8.05 18.27 8.43
C ILE A 443 7.55 17.37 7.29
N THR A 444 6.34 16.85 7.37
CA THR A 444 5.75 16.04 6.30
C THR A 444 5.57 16.82 5.00
N LEU A 445 5.17 18.08 5.08
CA LEU A 445 4.93 18.92 3.91
C LEU A 445 6.22 19.52 3.31
N TRP A 446 7.19 19.89 4.16
CA TRP A 446 8.35 20.68 3.77
C TRP A 446 9.70 20.02 4.06
N GLY A 447 9.72 18.81 4.64
CA GLY A 447 10.94 18.09 4.97
C GLY A 447 11.58 18.50 6.29
N GLN A 448 12.71 17.90 6.59
CA GLN A 448 13.46 18.14 7.83
C GLN A 448 13.85 19.61 7.99
N GLY A 449 13.78 20.09 9.23
CA GLY A 449 14.04 21.50 9.57
C GLY A 449 12.83 22.44 9.37
N ALA A 450 11.71 21.91 8.85
CA ALA A 450 10.47 22.65 8.83
C ALA A 450 9.84 22.69 10.23
N LYS A 451 9.23 23.82 10.58
CA LYS A 451 8.54 24.05 11.84
C LYS A 451 7.31 24.93 11.64
N PRO A 452 6.34 24.93 12.56
CA PRO A 452 5.19 25.83 12.49
C PRO A 452 5.63 27.30 12.43
N ALA A 453 4.97 28.07 11.59
CA ALA A 453 5.16 29.51 11.52
C ALA A 453 4.55 30.21 12.76
N PRO A 454 4.96 31.44 13.08
CA PRO A 454 4.35 32.23 14.15
C PRO A 454 2.82 32.38 13.95
N GLY A 455 2.07 32.49 15.05
CA GLY A 455 0.61 32.60 15.04
C GLY A 455 0.04 33.68 14.11
N ILE A 456 0.75 34.79 13.95
CA ILE A 456 0.37 35.85 13.02
C ILE A 456 0.26 35.37 11.55
N CYS A 457 1.03 34.35 11.16
CA CYS A 457 0.89 33.72 9.83
C CYS A 457 -0.47 33.08 9.66
N PHE A 458 -0.88 32.27 10.63
CA PHE A 458 -2.19 31.61 10.61
C PHE A 458 -3.33 32.65 10.62
N GLU A 459 -3.25 33.65 11.50
CA GLU A 459 -4.29 34.69 11.63
C GLU A 459 -4.45 35.48 10.34
N ARG A 460 -3.36 35.94 9.74
CA ARG A 460 -3.41 36.80 8.55
C ARG A 460 -3.77 36.02 7.28
N VAL A 461 -3.23 34.83 7.09
CA VAL A 461 -3.46 34.04 5.88
C VAL A 461 -4.85 33.40 5.92
N ASN A 462 -5.21 32.74 7.01
CA ASN A 462 -6.45 31.97 7.09
C ASN A 462 -7.73 32.83 7.26
N SER A 463 -7.59 34.10 7.62
CA SER A 463 -8.72 35.06 7.65
C SER A 463 -9.19 35.49 6.26
N ALA A 464 -8.45 35.18 5.20
CA ALA A 464 -8.81 35.53 3.83
C ALA A 464 -10.06 34.75 3.36
N GLY A 465 -10.15 33.45 3.64
CA GLY A 465 -11.22 32.56 3.17
C GLY A 465 -11.16 32.33 1.66
N ASP A 466 -9.95 32.13 1.17
CA ASP A 466 -9.64 31.85 -0.23
C ASP A 466 -8.93 30.48 -0.37
N PRO A 467 -8.61 29.99 -1.55
CA PRO A 467 -7.89 28.73 -1.74
C PRO A 467 -6.54 28.67 -0.99
N TYR A 468 -5.97 29.80 -0.67
CA TYR A 468 -4.63 29.92 -0.09
C TYR A 468 -4.63 30.01 1.44
N GLY A 469 -5.74 30.51 2.03
CA GLY A 469 -5.90 30.59 3.46
C GLY A 469 -7.36 30.49 3.87
N ASN A 470 -7.74 29.40 4.56
CA ASN A 470 -9.11 29.09 4.91
C ASN A 470 -9.18 28.08 6.07
N CYS A 471 -10.38 27.86 6.57
CA CYS A 471 -10.74 26.82 7.54
C CYS A 471 -11.57 25.69 6.88
N GLY A 472 -11.18 25.28 5.69
CA GLY A 472 -11.89 24.26 4.93
C GLY A 472 -12.98 24.86 4.04
N LYS A 473 -13.88 23.98 3.53
CA LYS A 473 -15.00 24.37 2.67
C LYS A 473 -16.32 24.29 3.45
N ASP A 474 -17.23 25.19 3.16
CA ASP A 474 -18.59 25.15 3.67
C ASP A 474 -19.49 24.17 2.87
N SER A 475 -20.74 24.02 3.28
CA SER A 475 -21.73 23.15 2.61
C SER A 475 -22.04 23.54 1.15
N LYS A 476 -21.56 24.71 0.70
CA LYS A 476 -21.71 25.20 -0.68
C LYS A 476 -20.38 25.10 -1.46
N SER A 477 -19.41 24.35 -0.95
CA SER A 477 -18.06 24.21 -1.50
C SER A 477 -17.27 25.53 -1.61
N SER A 478 -17.67 26.57 -0.86
CA SER A 478 -16.94 27.83 -0.77
C SER A 478 -15.92 27.79 0.38
N PHE A 479 -14.76 28.42 0.20
CA PHE A 479 -13.73 28.48 1.24
C PHE A 479 -14.20 29.30 2.44
N ALA A 480 -14.15 28.72 3.62
CA ALA A 480 -14.56 29.34 4.87
C ALA A 480 -13.41 30.18 5.46
N LYS A 481 -13.72 31.41 5.88
CA LYS A 481 -12.78 32.23 6.66
C LYS A 481 -12.61 31.65 8.05
N CYS A 482 -11.37 31.64 8.55
CA CYS A 482 -11.15 31.31 9.96
C CYS A 482 -11.52 32.50 10.85
N GLU A 483 -12.23 32.24 11.93
CA GLU A 483 -12.30 33.16 13.06
C GLU A 483 -10.90 33.28 13.71
N PRO A 484 -10.57 34.43 14.35
CA PRO A 484 -9.23 34.60 14.93
C PRO A 484 -8.78 33.49 15.86
N ARG A 485 -9.69 32.95 16.68
CA ARG A 485 -9.45 31.82 17.60
C ARG A 485 -9.36 30.46 16.91
N ASP A 486 -9.77 30.35 15.63
CA ASP A 486 -9.74 29.12 14.85
C ASP A 486 -8.63 29.14 13.78
N ALA A 487 -7.87 30.23 13.72
CA ALA A 487 -6.87 30.45 12.68
C ALA A 487 -5.84 29.32 12.57
N LYS A 488 -5.43 28.74 13.70
CA LYS A 488 -4.48 27.63 13.74
C LYS A 488 -5.11 26.26 13.40
N CYS A 489 -6.43 26.18 13.28
CA CYS A 489 -7.16 24.98 12.86
C CYS A 489 -7.43 24.95 11.34
N GLY A 490 -7.05 26.00 10.62
CA GLY A 490 -7.21 26.12 9.17
C GLY A 490 -6.02 25.61 8.38
N LYS A 491 -5.65 26.32 7.33
CA LYS A 491 -4.45 26.00 6.53
C LYS A 491 -3.20 26.06 7.40
N ILE A 492 -2.38 24.98 7.31
CA ILE A 492 -1.11 24.96 8.05
C ILE A 492 -0.13 25.96 7.47
N GLN A 493 0.55 26.69 8.38
CA GLN A 493 1.57 27.66 8.03
C GLN A 493 2.91 27.21 8.61
N CYS A 494 3.91 27.09 7.76
CA CYS A 494 5.23 26.59 8.12
C CYS A 494 6.32 27.62 7.83
N GLN A 495 7.50 27.38 8.37
CA GLN A 495 8.75 28.08 8.05
C GLN A 495 9.92 27.09 8.07
N GLY A 496 10.98 27.39 7.32
CA GLY A 496 12.12 26.47 7.18
C GLY A 496 11.81 25.29 6.28
N GLY A 497 12.63 24.25 6.32
CA GLY A 497 12.53 23.08 5.46
C GLY A 497 13.02 23.33 4.03
N ALA A 498 12.62 22.48 3.10
CA ALA A 498 12.98 22.55 1.70
C ALA A 498 12.40 23.80 1.01
N ASN A 499 12.96 24.18 -0.14
CA ASN A 499 12.49 25.33 -0.91
C ASN A 499 11.13 25.10 -1.60
N ARG A 500 10.69 23.86 -1.71
CA ARG A 500 9.37 23.46 -2.24
C ARG A 500 8.76 22.37 -1.36
N PRO A 501 7.43 22.23 -1.34
CA PRO A 501 6.80 21.11 -0.63
C PRO A 501 7.34 19.77 -1.12
N VAL A 502 7.61 18.86 -0.18
CA VAL A 502 8.15 17.52 -0.46
C VAL A 502 7.05 16.45 -0.55
N ILE A 503 5.79 16.82 -0.28
CA ILE A 503 4.65 15.89 -0.24
C ILE A 503 4.22 15.39 -1.63
N GLY A 504 4.61 16.05 -2.70
CA GLY A 504 4.30 15.65 -4.07
C GLY A 504 4.18 16.81 -5.05
N THR A 505 3.99 16.49 -6.32
CA THR A 505 4.07 17.43 -7.44
C THR A 505 2.87 18.34 -7.60
N ASN A 506 1.71 17.92 -7.08
CA ASN A 506 0.50 18.75 -7.10
C ASN A 506 0.46 19.77 -5.96
N ALA A 507 1.49 19.80 -5.12
CA ALA A 507 1.59 20.73 -4.02
C ALA A 507 2.15 22.07 -4.49
N VAL A 508 1.33 23.11 -4.39
CA VAL A 508 1.74 24.49 -4.72
C VAL A 508 2.24 25.17 -3.45
N SER A 509 3.44 25.73 -3.51
CA SER A 509 3.96 26.59 -2.46
C SER A 509 3.24 27.93 -2.47
N ILE A 510 2.74 28.33 -1.30
CA ILE A 510 2.12 29.63 -1.08
C ILE A 510 3.00 30.38 -0.10
N GLU A 511 3.64 31.45 -0.56
CA GLU A 511 4.50 32.27 0.26
C GLU A 511 3.87 33.64 0.53
N THR A 512 3.64 33.95 1.79
CA THR A 512 3.09 35.22 2.21
C THR A 512 4.11 35.96 3.10
N ASN A 513 4.49 37.16 2.71
CA ASN A 513 5.38 38.02 3.50
C ASN A 513 4.54 38.97 4.36
N ILE A 514 4.65 38.85 5.67
CA ILE A 514 3.97 39.72 6.62
C ILE A 514 4.97 40.75 7.17
N PRO A 515 4.76 42.07 6.93
CA PRO A 515 5.61 43.10 7.49
C PRO A 515 5.42 43.21 9.01
N LEU A 516 6.53 43.36 9.75
CA LEU A 516 6.53 43.57 11.19
C LEU A 516 6.58 45.08 11.51
N GLN A 517 5.94 45.48 12.62
CA GLN A 517 5.89 46.89 13.07
C GLN A 517 7.26 47.45 13.41
N GLU A 518 8.20 46.59 13.81
CA GLU A 518 9.58 46.96 14.18
C GLU A 518 10.57 46.90 13.01
N GLY A 519 10.08 46.72 11.80
CA GLY A 519 10.90 46.53 10.61
C GLY A 519 11.28 45.05 10.40
N GLY A 520 11.27 44.61 9.16
CA GLY A 520 11.46 43.20 8.77
C GLY A 520 10.20 42.55 8.25
N LYS A 521 10.32 41.30 7.80
CA LYS A 521 9.21 40.51 7.25
C LYS A 521 9.26 39.11 7.80
N ILE A 522 8.11 38.52 8.10
CA ILE A 522 7.96 37.08 8.36
C ILE A 522 7.50 36.42 7.08
N LEU A 523 8.21 35.38 6.66
CA LEU A 523 7.79 34.50 5.57
C LEU A 523 6.92 33.40 6.13
N CYS A 524 5.65 33.38 5.71
CA CYS A 524 4.68 32.34 6.00
C CYS A 524 4.59 31.41 4.78
N ARG A 525 4.77 30.12 4.98
CA ARG A 525 4.73 29.12 3.89
C ARG A 525 3.56 28.20 4.12
N GLY A 526 2.58 28.29 3.22
CA GLY A 526 1.45 27.37 3.14
C GLY A 526 1.62 26.42 1.95
N THR A 527 0.88 25.37 1.98
CA THR A 527 0.81 24.39 0.90
C THR A 527 -0.64 24.23 0.46
N HIS A 528 -0.90 24.34 -0.83
CA HIS A 528 -2.16 23.97 -1.42
C HIS A 528 -1.93 22.73 -2.30
N VAL A 529 -2.62 21.66 -1.97
CA VAL A 529 -2.60 20.44 -2.80
C VAL A 529 -3.96 20.34 -3.46
N TYR A 530 -4.00 20.53 -4.76
CA TYR A 530 -5.24 20.39 -5.51
C TYR A 530 -5.55 18.91 -5.69
N LEU A 531 -6.42 18.41 -4.84
CA LEU A 531 -6.86 17.02 -4.81
C LEU A 531 -8.31 16.84 -5.30
N GLY A 532 -8.90 17.84 -5.96
CA GLY A 532 -10.35 17.87 -6.32
C GLY A 532 -11.22 18.43 -5.21
N ASP A 533 -12.52 18.51 -5.48
CA ASP A 533 -13.46 19.21 -4.59
C ASP A 533 -13.87 18.37 -3.37
N ASP A 534 -13.62 17.06 -3.37
CA ASP A 534 -14.15 16.10 -2.40
C ASP A 534 -13.11 15.52 -1.43
N MET A 535 -11.83 15.94 -1.50
CA MET A 535 -10.79 15.52 -0.55
C MET A 535 -10.29 16.65 0.33
N PRO A 536 -10.05 16.37 1.62
CA PRO A 536 -9.41 17.35 2.48
C PRO A 536 -8.01 17.65 1.93
N ASP A 537 -7.75 18.94 1.72
CA ASP A 537 -6.44 19.40 1.31
C ASP A 537 -5.40 19.05 2.40
N PRO A 538 -4.33 18.29 2.09
CA PRO A 538 -3.25 17.99 3.04
C PRO A 538 -2.55 19.24 3.61
N GLY A 539 -2.75 20.39 3.00
CA GLY A 539 -2.34 21.69 3.50
C GLY A 539 -3.26 22.24 4.60
N LEU A 540 -4.38 21.62 4.90
CA LEU A 540 -5.19 21.90 6.09
C LEU A 540 -4.61 21.16 7.31
N VAL A 541 -4.79 21.73 8.49
CA VAL A 541 -4.44 21.07 9.75
C VAL A 541 -5.19 19.75 9.88
N LEU A 542 -4.46 18.68 10.14
CA LEU A 542 -5.01 17.32 10.20
C LEU A 542 -5.92 17.14 11.43
N SER A 543 -6.97 16.32 11.28
CA SER A 543 -7.83 15.91 12.38
C SER A 543 -7.03 15.32 13.53
N GLY A 544 -7.38 15.67 14.77
CA GLY A 544 -6.66 15.26 15.97
C GLY A 544 -5.48 16.17 16.36
N THR A 545 -5.14 17.16 15.52
CA THR A 545 -4.11 18.14 15.87
C THR A 545 -4.65 19.20 16.83
N LYS A 546 -3.99 19.38 17.98
CA LYS A 546 -4.31 20.50 18.87
C LYS A 546 -4.03 21.83 18.19
N CYS A 547 -5.07 22.57 17.90
CA CYS A 547 -4.96 23.85 17.20
C CYS A 547 -5.35 25.06 18.06
N GLU A 548 -6.12 24.84 19.13
CA GLU A 548 -6.48 25.82 20.15
C GLU A 548 -6.80 25.08 21.46
N ASP A 549 -6.89 25.80 22.59
CA ASP A 549 -7.30 25.18 23.84
C ASP A 549 -8.71 24.59 23.74
N GLY A 550 -8.79 23.27 23.95
CA GLY A 550 -10.03 22.51 23.82
C GLY A 550 -10.53 22.26 22.39
N LYS A 551 -9.66 22.49 21.37
CA LYS A 551 -9.96 22.21 19.95
C LYS A 551 -8.88 21.35 19.32
N VAL A 552 -9.34 20.41 18.52
CA VAL A 552 -8.54 19.45 17.75
C VAL A 552 -9.06 19.32 16.32
#